data_6af4faf1a5cc98d698f50f67ab8646a7
#
_entry.id   6af4faf1a5cc98d698f50f67ab8646a7
#
_cell.length_a   1.000
_cell.length_b   1.000
_cell.length_c   1.000
_cell.angle_alpha   90.00
_cell.angle_beta   90.00
_cell.angle_gamma   90.00
#
_symmetry.space_group_name_H-M   'P 1'
#
loop_
_entity.id
_entity.type
_entity.pdbx_description
1 polymer ?
#
loop_
_entity_poly.entity_id
_entity_poly.type
_entity_poly.pdbx_seq_one_letter_code
_entity_poly.pdbx_strand_id
1 'polypeptide(L)'
;DKLQKFQNRAARIIAGLSYETNSADVLESLGWETLESRRQRMKSVFLYKIINDYTAPNLKQSLMGSNSMPSSYILRSTDTDIAFPKPRTEFLKKSFKYSGAKLWNSLSREAKEAQSISIFKQNIGR
;
A
#
# COMPACT_ATOMS: atom_id res chain seq x y z
N ASP A 1 4.70 17.12 0.15
CA ASP A 1 3.80 16.83 1.28
C ASP A 1 4.24 17.64 2.50
N LYS A 2 3.33 18.45 3.08
CA LYS A 2 3.63 19.27 4.27
C LYS A 2 4.04 18.42 5.47
N LEU A 3 3.41 17.29 5.67
CA LEU A 3 3.72 16.38 6.78
C LEU A 3 5.14 15.79 6.65
N GLN A 4 5.58 15.48 5.44
CA GLN A 4 6.94 15.01 5.21
C GLN A 4 7.98 16.07 5.58
N LYS A 5 7.70 17.35 5.35
CA LYS A 5 8.58 18.44 5.77
C LYS A 5 8.73 18.51 7.29
N PHE A 6 7.64 18.28 8.03
CA PHE A 6 7.68 18.21 9.50
C PHE A 6 8.49 17.01 9.99
N GLN A 7 8.30 15.84 9.40
CA GLN A 7 9.09 14.65 9.72
C GLN A 7 10.58 14.91 9.48
N ASN A 8 10.94 15.47 8.33
CA ASN A 8 12.32 15.79 8.00
C ASN A 8 12.96 16.78 8.97
N ARG A 9 12.19 17.80 9.39
CA ARG A 9 12.65 18.78 10.39
C ARG A 9 12.87 18.11 11.75
N ALA A 10 11.92 17.31 12.20
CA ALA A 10 12.05 16.57 13.45
C ALA A 10 13.26 15.63 13.44
N ALA A 11 13.47 14.93 12.34
CA ALA A 11 14.62 14.03 12.17
C ALA A 11 15.96 14.76 12.31
N ARG A 12 16.10 15.93 11.69
CA ARG A 12 17.32 16.74 11.81
C ARG A 12 17.56 17.21 13.25
N ILE A 13 16.51 17.63 13.95
CA ILE A 13 16.62 18.07 15.36
C ILE A 13 17.08 16.89 16.23
N ILE A 14 16.48 15.71 16.06
CA ILE A 14 16.83 14.51 16.83
C ILE A 14 18.27 14.06 16.54
N ALA A 15 18.68 14.12 15.27
CA ALA A 15 20.04 13.76 14.87
C ALA A 15 21.09 14.85 15.17
N GLY A 16 20.66 16.03 15.64
CA GLY A 16 21.57 17.15 15.91
C GLY A 16 22.23 17.74 14.66
N LEU A 17 21.58 17.62 13.50
CA LEU A 17 22.13 18.02 12.20
C LEU A 17 21.55 19.36 11.73
N SER A 18 22.32 20.05 10.87
CA SER A 18 21.90 21.33 10.32
C SER A 18 20.72 21.18 9.34
N TYR A 19 20.03 22.29 9.09
CA TYR A 19 18.91 22.34 8.14
C TYR A 19 19.33 21.99 6.70
N GLU A 20 20.57 22.23 6.34
CA GLU A 20 21.12 21.96 5.01
C GLU A 20 21.38 20.48 4.72
N THR A 21 21.42 19.64 5.78
CA THR A 21 21.66 18.22 5.63
C THR A 21 20.53 17.56 4.82
N ASN A 22 20.91 16.69 3.87
CA ASN A 22 19.95 15.95 3.06
C ASN A 22 18.99 15.15 3.94
N SER A 23 17.70 15.36 3.75
CA SER A 23 16.68 14.70 4.57
C SER A 23 16.63 13.18 4.39
N ALA A 24 16.97 12.66 3.20
CA ALA A 24 17.00 11.23 2.96
C ALA A 24 18.06 10.55 3.82
N ASP A 25 19.26 11.10 3.87
CA ASP A 25 20.39 10.56 4.66
C ASP A 25 20.08 10.59 6.17
N VAL A 26 19.39 11.66 6.62
CA VAL A 26 18.98 11.78 8.02
C VAL A 26 17.94 10.74 8.40
N LEU A 27 16.93 10.54 7.56
CA LEU A 27 15.90 9.51 7.79
C LEU A 27 16.52 8.12 7.81
N GLU A 28 17.44 7.83 6.88
CA GLU A 28 18.14 6.55 6.81
C GLU A 28 18.99 6.32 8.07
N SER A 29 19.72 7.30 8.54
CA SER A 29 20.54 7.21 9.77
C SER A 29 19.71 6.91 11.01
N LEU A 30 18.47 7.38 11.07
CA LEU A 30 17.52 7.12 12.15
C LEU A 30 16.71 5.83 11.94
N GLY A 31 16.88 5.16 10.82
CA GLY A 31 16.06 4.00 10.43
C GLY A 31 14.59 4.35 10.18
N TRP A 32 14.31 5.58 9.80
CA TRP A 32 12.97 6.07 9.54
C TRP A 32 12.62 5.97 8.05
N GLU A 33 11.46 5.39 7.77
CA GLU A 33 10.89 5.42 6.42
C GLU A 33 10.18 6.76 6.15
N THR A 34 10.05 7.13 4.89
CA THR A 34 9.24 8.28 4.50
C THR A 34 7.77 8.04 4.81
N LEU A 35 6.99 9.10 5.01
CA LEU A 35 5.54 8.97 5.26
C LEU A 35 4.81 8.33 4.08
N GLU A 36 5.26 8.56 2.85
CA GLU A 36 4.70 7.92 1.66
C GLU A 36 4.93 6.40 1.69
N SER A 37 6.16 5.96 1.92
CA SER A 37 6.49 4.54 2.04
C SER A 37 5.69 3.87 3.15
N ARG A 38 5.59 4.51 4.31
CA ARG A 38 4.80 4.03 5.44
C ARG A 38 3.31 3.88 5.09
N ARG A 39 2.72 4.86 4.40
CA ARG A 39 1.32 4.80 3.95
C ARG A 39 1.11 3.64 2.99
N GLN A 40 2.01 3.43 2.04
CA GLN A 40 1.92 2.32 1.08
C GLN A 40 2.02 0.97 1.80
N ARG A 41 2.96 0.83 2.72
CA ARG A 41 3.10 -0.39 3.53
C ARG A 41 1.86 -0.67 4.38
N MET A 42 1.33 0.33 5.08
CA MET A 42 0.11 0.19 5.88
C MET A 42 -1.10 -0.18 5.02
N LYS A 43 -1.22 0.43 3.84
CA LYS A 43 -2.27 0.10 2.87
C LYS A 43 -2.17 -1.34 2.39
N SER A 44 -0.97 -1.82 2.07
CA SER A 44 -0.73 -3.21 1.68
C SER A 44 -1.13 -4.20 2.78
N VAL A 45 -0.74 -3.93 4.03
CA VAL A 45 -1.12 -4.77 5.18
C VAL A 45 -2.63 -4.77 5.39
N PHE A 46 -3.29 -3.63 5.22
CA PHE A 46 -4.75 -3.55 5.35
C PHE A 46 -5.46 -4.33 4.24
N LEU A 47 -4.98 -4.25 3.00
CA LEU A 47 -5.48 -5.05 1.88
C LEU A 47 -5.32 -6.55 2.15
N TYR A 48 -4.16 -6.98 2.64
CA TYR A 48 -3.93 -8.36 3.04
C TYR A 48 -4.96 -8.83 4.08
N LYS A 49 -5.23 -8.00 5.09
CA LYS A 49 -6.24 -8.31 6.12
C LYS A 49 -7.64 -8.43 5.54
N ILE A 50 -8.02 -7.57 4.61
CA ILE A 50 -9.34 -7.62 3.97
C ILE A 50 -9.48 -8.91 3.16
N ILE A 51 -8.48 -9.24 2.35
CA ILE A 51 -8.52 -10.40 1.45
C ILE A 51 -8.53 -11.73 2.22
N ASN A 52 -7.82 -11.80 3.34
CA ASN A 52 -7.72 -12.99 4.17
C ASN A 52 -8.76 -13.04 5.32
N ASP A 53 -9.84 -12.28 5.22
CA ASP A 53 -10.98 -12.32 6.15
C ASP A 53 -10.65 -11.94 7.61
N TYR A 54 -9.61 -11.11 7.82
CA TYR A 54 -9.30 -10.52 9.13
C TYR A 54 -10.11 -9.27 9.45
N THR A 55 -11.00 -8.86 8.56
CA THR A 55 -11.84 -7.67 8.69
C THR A 55 -13.31 -8.03 8.43
N ALA A 56 -14.20 -7.05 8.59
CA ALA A 56 -15.62 -7.27 8.33
C ALA A 56 -15.88 -7.71 6.87
N PRO A 57 -16.79 -8.68 6.62
CA PRO A 57 -17.04 -9.25 5.28
C PRO A 57 -17.46 -8.22 4.24
N ASN A 58 -18.15 -7.16 4.64
CA ASN A 58 -18.59 -6.09 3.74
C ASN A 58 -17.43 -5.34 3.08
N LEU A 59 -16.28 -5.25 3.76
CA LEU A 59 -15.08 -4.63 3.19
C LEU A 59 -14.52 -5.47 2.04
N LYS A 60 -14.47 -6.78 2.21
CA LYS A 60 -14.05 -7.71 1.15
C LYS A 60 -14.98 -7.64 -0.05
N GLN A 61 -16.29 -7.65 0.17
CA GLN A 61 -17.28 -7.51 -0.89
C GLN A 61 -17.13 -6.19 -1.64
N SER A 62 -16.90 -5.09 -0.93
CA SER A 62 -16.68 -3.77 -1.54
C SER A 62 -15.40 -3.72 -2.36
N LEU A 63 -14.32 -4.34 -1.89
CA LEU A 63 -13.03 -4.34 -2.55
C LEU A 63 -13.00 -5.25 -3.79
N MET A 64 -13.48 -6.49 -3.63
CA MET A 64 -13.48 -7.50 -4.71
C MET A 64 -14.56 -7.20 -5.75
N GLY A 65 -15.50 -6.32 -5.43
CA GLY A 65 -16.60 -5.92 -6.29
C GLY A 65 -17.67 -6.96 -6.41
N SER A 66 -18.89 -6.51 -6.64
CA SER A 66 -19.99 -7.33 -7.15
C SER A 66 -19.81 -7.49 -8.67
N ASN A 67 -18.63 -7.82 -9.12
CA ASN A 67 -18.36 -8.05 -10.53
C ASN A 67 -18.75 -9.45 -10.91
N SER A 68 -20.02 -9.69 -10.90
CA SER A 68 -20.68 -10.69 -11.71
C SER A 68 -20.66 -10.30 -13.19
N MET A 69 -19.56 -9.80 -13.71
CA MET A 69 -19.32 -9.83 -15.12
C MET A 69 -18.58 -11.14 -15.40
N PRO A 70 -19.21 -12.12 -16.05
CA PRO A 70 -18.48 -13.22 -16.64
C PRO A 70 -17.68 -12.64 -17.80
N SER A 71 -16.55 -12.05 -17.48
CA SER A 71 -15.57 -11.73 -18.50
C SER A 71 -14.94 -13.05 -18.89
N SER A 72 -15.38 -13.61 -19.99
CA SER A 72 -14.74 -14.74 -20.68
C SER A 72 -13.34 -14.39 -21.19
N TYR A 73 -12.83 -13.22 -20.85
CA TYR A 73 -11.48 -12.75 -21.11
C TYR A 73 -10.67 -12.70 -19.82
N ILE A 74 -10.25 -13.86 -19.34
CA ILE A 74 -9.18 -13.97 -18.35
C ILE A 74 -7.87 -13.72 -19.09
N LEU A 75 -7.67 -12.46 -19.48
CA LEU A 75 -6.41 -12.02 -20.04
C LEU A 75 -5.46 -11.67 -18.91
N ARG A 76 -4.59 -12.62 -18.53
CA ARG A 76 -3.37 -12.41 -17.75
C ARG A 76 -3.52 -11.87 -16.32
N SER A 77 -4.72 -11.90 -15.73
CA SER A 77 -4.84 -11.69 -14.30
C SER A 77 -4.56 -12.99 -13.58
N THR A 78 -3.71 -12.97 -12.58
CA THR A 78 -3.56 -14.10 -11.67
C THR A 78 -4.80 -14.19 -10.78
N ASP A 79 -5.15 -15.39 -10.32
CA ASP A 79 -6.32 -15.60 -9.43
C ASP A 79 -6.25 -14.77 -8.13
N THR A 80 -5.08 -14.22 -7.83
CA THR A 80 -4.82 -13.40 -6.64
C THR A 80 -4.97 -11.90 -6.88
N ASP A 81 -5.23 -11.46 -8.11
CA ASP A 81 -5.33 -10.04 -8.45
C ASP A 81 -6.71 -9.46 -8.16
N ILE A 82 -6.74 -8.18 -7.82
CA ILE A 82 -7.98 -7.43 -7.61
C ILE A 82 -8.38 -6.75 -8.92
N ALA A 83 -9.66 -6.85 -9.29
CA ALA A 83 -10.19 -6.17 -10.46
C ALA A 83 -10.10 -4.65 -10.31
N PHE A 84 -9.57 -3.98 -11.34
CA PHE A 84 -9.53 -2.52 -11.38
C PHE A 84 -10.92 -1.94 -11.62
N PRO A 85 -11.40 -1.00 -10.79
CA PRO A 85 -12.52 -0.17 -11.16
C PRO A 85 -12.14 0.72 -12.34
N LYS A 86 -13.10 1.07 -13.18
CA LYS A 86 -12.90 2.01 -14.29
C LYS A 86 -13.14 3.45 -13.79
N PRO A 87 -12.13 4.20 -13.37
CA PRO A 87 -12.33 5.55 -12.88
C PRO A 87 -12.60 6.51 -14.04
N ARG A 88 -13.66 7.28 -13.91
CA ARG A 88 -14.00 8.33 -14.89
C ARG A 88 -13.32 9.66 -14.58
N THR A 89 -12.82 9.84 -13.36
CA THR A 89 -12.22 11.08 -12.90
C THR A 89 -10.91 10.84 -12.18
N GLU A 90 -10.05 11.86 -12.13
CA GLU A 90 -8.81 11.82 -11.34
C GLU A 90 -9.09 11.65 -9.84
N PHE A 91 -10.23 12.14 -9.36
CA PHE A 91 -10.65 11.97 -7.98
C PHE A 91 -10.88 10.48 -7.65
N LEU A 92 -11.55 9.73 -8.52
CA LEU A 92 -11.77 8.30 -8.33
C LEU A 92 -10.48 7.48 -8.38
N LYS A 93 -9.47 7.93 -9.13
CA LYS A 93 -8.13 7.30 -9.14
C LYS A 93 -7.42 7.40 -7.79
N LYS A 94 -7.77 8.38 -6.96
CA LYS A 94 -7.25 8.54 -5.60
C LYS A 94 -8.02 7.71 -4.58
N SER A 95 -9.14 7.11 -4.94
CA SER A 95 -9.93 6.26 -4.03
C SER A 95 -9.12 5.06 -3.54
N PHE A 96 -9.44 4.58 -2.34
CA PHE A 96 -8.81 3.38 -1.80
C PHE A 96 -9.02 2.16 -2.71
N LYS A 97 -10.20 2.00 -3.28
CA LYS A 97 -10.53 0.88 -4.17
C LYS A 97 -9.61 0.84 -5.40
N TYR A 98 -9.38 1.96 -6.05
CA TYR A 98 -8.49 2.03 -7.22
C TYR A 98 -7.02 1.97 -6.83
N SER A 99 -6.58 2.82 -5.91
CA SER A 99 -5.19 2.88 -5.48
C SER A 99 -4.77 1.60 -4.76
N GLY A 100 -5.67 0.98 -4.01
CA GLY A 100 -5.46 -0.30 -3.35
C GLY A 100 -5.32 -1.45 -4.35
N ALA A 101 -6.20 -1.54 -5.35
CA ALA A 101 -6.09 -2.54 -6.40
C ALA A 101 -4.78 -2.42 -7.18
N LYS A 102 -4.39 -1.20 -7.54
CA LYS A 102 -3.12 -0.93 -8.21
C LYS A 102 -1.92 -1.37 -7.37
N LEU A 103 -1.92 -1.01 -6.09
CA LEU A 103 -0.86 -1.39 -5.15
C LEU A 103 -0.78 -2.90 -4.95
N TRP A 104 -1.92 -3.55 -4.71
CA TRP A 104 -1.99 -5.00 -4.51
C TRP A 104 -1.48 -5.76 -5.73
N ASN A 105 -1.94 -5.39 -6.93
CA ASN A 105 -1.55 -6.07 -8.16
C ASN A 105 -0.06 -5.87 -8.49
N SER A 106 0.58 -4.84 -7.94
CA SER A 106 2.02 -4.61 -8.08
C SER A 106 2.87 -5.47 -7.13
N LEU A 107 2.27 -6.09 -6.11
CA LEU A 107 2.99 -6.93 -5.17
C LEU A 107 3.41 -8.26 -5.82
N SER A 108 4.51 -8.84 -5.30
CA SER A 108 4.96 -10.16 -5.72
C SER A 108 3.93 -11.25 -5.34
N ARG A 109 3.94 -12.35 -6.09
CA ARG A 109 3.08 -13.50 -5.80
C ARG A 109 3.37 -14.06 -4.40
N GLU A 110 4.63 -14.14 -4.01
CA GLU A 110 5.06 -14.60 -2.68
C GLU A 110 4.45 -13.76 -1.56
N ALA A 111 4.37 -12.44 -1.74
CA ALA A 111 3.71 -11.57 -0.78
C ALA A 111 2.20 -11.83 -0.71
N LYS A 112 1.52 -11.95 -1.85
CA LYS A 112 0.07 -12.20 -1.91
C LYS A 112 -0.32 -13.53 -1.29
N GLU A 113 0.49 -14.57 -1.44
CA GLU A 113 0.26 -15.93 -0.96
C GLU A 113 0.80 -16.18 0.46
N ALA A 114 1.31 -15.15 1.14
CA ALA A 114 1.83 -15.28 2.51
C ALA A 114 0.77 -15.86 3.48
N GLN A 115 1.17 -16.82 4.29
CA GLN A 115 0.26 -17.52 5.21
C GLN A 115 -0.05 -16.74 6.49
N SER A 116 0.74 -15.73 6.81
CA SER A 116 0.55 -14.89 7.99
C SER A 116 0.87 -13.43 7.71
N ILE A 117 0.29 -12.55 8.56
CA ILE A 117 0.57 -11.11 8.49
C ILE A 117 2.07 -10.82 8.69
N SER A 118 2.75 -11.59 9.55
CA SER A 118 4.17 -11.42 9.82
C SER A 118 5.01 -11.73 8.59
N ILE A 119 4.73 -12.85 7.91
CA ILE A 119 5.39 -13.23 6.66
C ILE A 119 5.10 -12.20 5.56
N PHE A 120 3.83 -11.76 5.46
CA PHE A 120 3.46 -10.73 4.50
C PHE A 120 4.26 -9.44 4.69
N LYS A 121 4.38 -8.97 5.94
CA LYS A 121 5.18 -7.77 6.26
C LYS A 121 6.65 -7.93 5.89
N GLN A 122 7.22 -9.11 6.08
CA GLN A 122 8.60 -9.40 5.67
C GLN A 122 8.74 -9.37 4.14
N ASN A 123 7.80 -9.95 3.41
CA ASN A 123 7.83 -10.07 1.95
C ASN A 123 7.64 -8.72 1.24
N ILE A 124 6.85 -7.79 1.82
CA ILE A 124 6.71 -6.45 1.26
C ILE A 124 7.88 -5.52 1.62
N GLY A 125 8.73 -5.95 2.56
CA GLY A 125 9.88 -5.18 3.01
C GLY A 125 9.51 -3.93 3.82
N ARG A 126 10.52 -3.20 4.13
CA ARG A 126 10.39 -1.86 4.72
C ARG A 126 10.48 -0.79 3.64
#